data_d73197bff0a94cb0682e8350a6dafe0f
#
_entry.id   d73197bff0a94cb0682e8350a6dafe0f
#
_cell.length_a   1.000
_cell.length_b   1.000
_cell.length_c   1.000
_cell.angle_alpha   90.00
_cell.angle_beta   90.00
_cell.angle_gamma   90.00
#
_symmetry.space_group_name_H-M   'P 1'
#
loop_
_entity.id
_entity.type
_entity.pdbx_description
1 polymer ?
#
loop_
_entity_poly.entity_id
_entity_poly.type
_entity_poly.pdbx_seq_one_letter_code
_entity_poly.pdbx_strand_id
1 'polypeptide(L)'
;MKTNLLFFICILFALVSCEQEDKVSGEKTLAVVSASSDDRPSTRGIINDNTYALGVFRTTANTYAPLYNVKHIYSGGEWGADDVIKVDYRNASFFAYYPYHTATGNYAGLAGGTTLTLQAQLFNAGEDICYGAGEASGGGPVSVYNPFVEFLNMKHAYARLRLTLTRGEKFDKTKKCNIQNITFK
;
A
#
# COMPACT_ATOMS: atom_id res chain seq x y z
N MET A 1 6.46 1.57 -71.69
CA MET A 1 5.37 1.09 -70.81
C MET A 1 5.84 0.09 -69.72
N LYS A 2 7.07 0.14 -69.23
CA LYS A 2 7.57 -0.79 -68.18
C LYS A 2 7.90 -0.11 -66.83
N THR A 3 7.88 1.22 -66.78
CA THR A 3 8.30 2.00 -65.60
C THR A 3 7.17 2.25 -64.60
N ASN A 4 5.90 2.18 -65.02
CA ASN A 4 4.77 2.48 -64.14
C ASN A 4 4.30 1.28 -63.29
N LEU A 5 4.73 0.05 -63.61
CA LEU A 5 4.34 -1.14 -62.88
C LEU A 5 5.16 -1.29 -61.57
N LEU A 6 6.42 -0.84 -61.61
CA LEU A 6 7.29 -0.92 -60.42
C LEU A 6 6.90 0.09 -59.34
N PHE A 7 6.41 1.26 -59.75
CA PHE A 7 5.94 2.30 -58.82
C PHE A 7 4.64 1.94 -58.10
N PHE A 8 3.77 1.17 -58.77
CA PHE A 8 2.52 0.70 -58.17
C PHE A 8 2.74 -0.41 -57.13
N ILE A 9 3.76 -1.25 -57.31
CA ILE A 9 4.09 -2.33 -56.35
C ILE A 9 4.72 -1.74 -55.09
N CYS A 10 5.53 -0.68 -55.17
CA CYS A 10 6.10 -0.01 -53.98
C CYS A 10 5.05 0.70 -53.12
N ILE A 11 3.96 1.24 -53.73
CA ILE A 11 2.87 1.90 -52.99
C ILE A 11 1.99 0.87 -52.26
N LEU A 12 1.87 -0.34 -52.79
CA LEU A 12 1.07 -1.40 -52.15
C LEU A 12 1.75 -1.98 -50.93
N PHE A 13 3.10 -1.93 -50.86
CA PHE A 13 3.83 -2.39 -49.68
C PHE A 13 3.91 -1.36 -48.53
N ALA A 14 3.64 -0.08 -48.79
CA ALA A 14 3.67 0.96 -47.78
C ALA A 14 2.37 1.02 -46.93
N LEU A 15 1.31 0.28 -47.28
CA LEU A 15 0.04 0.30 -46.57
C LEU A 15 -0.16 -0.93 -45.64
N VAL A 16 0.81 -1.80 -45.52
CA VAL A 16 0.78 -2.94 -44.58
C VAL A 16 1.76 -2.72 -43.42
N SER A 17 2.05 -1.46 -43.07
CA SER A 17 2.48 -1.14 -41.72
C SER A 17 1.23 -1.00 -40.85
N CYS A 18 0.54 -2.11 -40.66
CA CYS A 18 -0.36 -2.27 -39.55
C CYS A 18 0.56 -2.21 -38.33
N GLU A 19 0.57 -1.11 -37.59
CA GLU A 19 0.99 -1.11 -36.21
C GLU A 19 0.13 -2.17 -35.52
N GLN A 20 0.71 -3.34 -35.43
CA GLN A 20 0.26 -4.32 -34.48
C GLN A 20 0.57 -3.67 -33.14
N GLU A 21 -0.40 -2.90 -32.58
CA GLU A 21 -0.44 -2.70 -31.14
C GLU A 21 -0.30 -4.11 -30.59
N ASP A 22 0.87 -4.42 -30.08
CA ASP A 22 1.06 -5.56 -29.20
C ASP A 22 0.09 -5.34 -28.05
N LYS A 23 -1.13 -5.81 -28.24
CA LYS A 23 -2.05 -6.02 -27.12
C LYS A 23 -1.31 -6.99 -26.23
N VAL A 24 -0.61 -6.45 -25.25
CA VAL A 24 -0.12 -7.22 -24.13
C VAL A 24 -1.36 -7.80 -23.44
N SER A 25 -1.94 -8.83 -24.08
CA SER A 25 -3.01 -9.64 -23.53
C SER A 25 -2.36 -10.64 -22.58
N GLY A 26 -1.81 -10.13 -21.48
CA GLY A 26 -1.18 -10.95 -20.47
C GLY A 26 -1.66 -10.52 -19.10
N GLU A 27 -1.76 -11.45 -18.21
CA GLU A 27 -1.79 -11.19 -16.78
C GLU A 27 -0.36 -11.26 -16.25
N LYS A 28 -0.04 -10.40 -15.28
CA LYS A 28 1.22 -10.46 -14.53
C LYS A 28 0.93 -10.53 -13.04
N THR A 29 1.89 -11.07 -12.32
CA THR A 29 1.85 -11.06 -10.86
C THR A 29 2.33 -9.69 -10.38
N LEU A 30 1.61 -9.12 -9.43
CA LEU A 30 2.03 -7.92 -8.71
C LEU A 30 3.28 -8.22 -7.90
N ALA A 31 4.25 -7.32 -7.93
CA ALA A 31 5.38 -7.33 -7.01
C ALA A 31 5.37 -6.06 -6.15
N VAL A 32 5.40 -6.21 -4.84
CA VAL A 32 5.67 -5.10 -3.91
C VAL A 32 7.15 -4.81 -3.93
N VAL A 33 7.54 -3.58 -4.23
CA VAL A 33 8.96 -3.18 -4.33
C VAL A 33 9.44 -2.53 -3.04
N SER A 34 8.63 -1.64 -2.47
CA SER A 34 8.99 -0.92 -1.25
C SER A 34 7.78 -0.53 -0.43
N ALA A 35 8.00 -0.35 0.88
CA ALA A 35 7.03 0.23 1.79
C ALA A 35 7.76 1.14 2.80
N SER A 36 7.16 2.27 3.13
CA SER A 36 7.68 3.21 4.13
C SER A 36 6.56 3.93 4.85
N SER A 37 6.78 4.25 6.14
CA SER A 37 5.88 5.10 6.92
C SER A 37 6.27 6.57 6.81
N ASP A 38 5.29 7.45 7.01
CA ASP A 38 5.47 8.91 7.08
C ASP A 38 5.92 9.32 8.48
N ASP A 39 7.03 8.75 8.94
CA ASP A 39 7.66 9.20 10.18
C ASP A 39 8.28 10.57 9.99
N ARG A 40 7.96 11.47 10.94
CA ARG A 40 8.43 12.87 10.99
C ARG A 40 9.94 12.99 10.73
N PRO A 41 10.44 14.16 10.33
CA PRO A 41 11.60 14.40 9.45
C PRO A 41 12.96 13.84 9.88
N SER A 42 13.07 13.08 10.94
CA SER A 42 14.36 12.47 11.34
C SER A 42 14.46 10.94 11.10
N THR A 43 13.36 10.23 10.86
CA THR A 43 13.40 8.79 10.63
C THR A 43 12.26 8.36 9.73
N ARG A 44 12.42 8.44 8.42
CA ARG A 44 11.58 7.69 7.49
C ARG A 44 11.84 6.22 7.75
N GLY A 45 10.93 5.58 8.49
CA GLY A 45 11.03 4.16 8.77
C GLY A 45 10.76 3.38 7.49
N ILE A 46 11.81 2.85 6.86
CA ILE A 46 11.64 1.85 5.82
C ILE A 46 11.04 0.62 6.49
N ILE A 47 9.87 0.19 6.01
CA ILE A 47 9.23 -1.04 6.48
C ILE A 47 9.87 -2.18 5.69
N ASN A 48 10.97 -2.70 6.18
CA ASN A 48 11.72 -3.79 5.54
C ASN A 48 12.31 -4.76 6.55
N ASP A 49 11.67 -4.90 7.70
CA ASP A 49 12.11 -5.87 8.69
C ASP A 49 11.33 -7.19 8.55
N ASN A 50 12.00 -8.29 8.88
CA ASN A 50 11.44 -9.65 8.78
C ASN A 50 10.41 -9.95 9.89
N THR A 51 10.19 -9.02 10.80
CA THR A 51 9.37 -9.24 12.01
C THR A 51 7.90 -9.11 11.69
N TYR A 52 7.56 -8.25 10.72
CA TYR A 52 6.17 -7.91 10.40
C TYR A 52 5.90 -8.02 8.90
N ALA A 53 4.64 -8.23 8.58
CA ALA A 53 4.16 -8.32 7.22
C ALA A 53 3.24 -7.14 6.89
N LEU A 54 3.03 -6.89 5.60
CA LEU A 54 1.98 -6.00 5.10
C LEU A 54 0.70 -6.77 4.86
N GLY A 55 -0.45 -6.14 5.08
CA GLY A 55 -1.73 -6.58 4.53
C GLY A 55 -2.04 -5.76 3.28
N VAL A 56 -2.10 -6.39 2.12
CA VAL A 56 -2.32 -5.73 0.82
C VAL A 56 -3.73 -5.99 0.31
N PHE A 57 -4.34 -4.96 -0.25
CA PHE A 57 -5.67 -4.97 -0.84
C PHE A 57 -5.60 -4.54 -2.30
N ARG A 58 -6.31 -5.26 -3.17
CA ARG A 58 -6.63 -4.80 -4.51
C ARG A 58 -8.13 -4.56 -4.58
N THR A 59 -8.56 -3.30 -4.78
CA THR A 59 -9.97 -2.96 -4.60
C THR A 59 -10.77 -2.86 -5.87
N THR A 60 -10.24 -2.38 -6.97
CA THR A 60 -11.04 -2.20 -8.18
C THR A 60 -10.23 -2.05 -9.45
N ALA A 61 -10.96 -2.07 -10.52
CA ALA A 61 -10.75 -1.59 -11.87
C ALA A 61 -10.11 -2.57 -12.86
N ASN A 62 -9.84 -3.80 -12.49
CA ASN A 62 -9.46 -4.83 -13.46
C ASN A 62 -10.52 -5.95 -13.56
N THR A 63 -10.26 -6.97 -14.37
CA THR A 63 -11.19 -8.09 -14.59
C THR A 63 -11.31 -9.04 -13.40
N TYR A 64 -10.43 -8.89 -12.41
CA TYR A 64 -10.39 -9.76 -11.25
C TYR A 64 -11.27 -9.25 -10.11
N ALA A 65 -11.86 -10.18 -9.36
CA ALA A 65 -12.55 -9.85 -8.11
C ALA A 65 -11.60 -9.14 -7.13
N PRO A 66 -12.11 -8.22 -6.30
CA PRO A 66 -11.30 -7.62 -5.25
C PRO A 66 -10.61 -8.69 -4.38
N LEU A 67 -9.38 -8.40 -3.97
CA LEU A 67 -8.63 -9.20 -3.00
C LEU A 67 -8.41 -8.38 -1.74
N TYR A 68 -8.55 -9.03 -0.60
CA TYR A 68 -8.50 -8.39 0.69
C TYR A 68 -7.48 -9.06 1.59
N ASN A 69 -6.67 -8.24 2.26
CA ASN A 69 -5.77 -8.67 3.32
C ASN A 69 -4.75 -9.75 2.90
N VAL A 70 -4.21 -9.66 1.69
CA VAL A 70 -3.16 -10.57 1.22
C VAL A 70 -1.87 -10.24 1.95
N LYS A 71 -1.35 -11.23 2.68
CA LYS A 71 -0.15 -11.07 3.48
C LYS A 71 1.09 -11.04 2.60
N HIS A 72 1.93 -10.01 2.79
CA HIS A 72 3.24 -9.90 2.18
C HIS A 72 4.30 -9.84 3.25
N ILE A 73 5.34 -10.67 3.12
CA ILE A 73 6.45 -10.76 4.07
C ILE A 73 7.72 -10.27 3.38
N TYR A 74 8.47 -9.41 4.05
CA TYR A 74 9.80 -9.04 3.60
C TYR A 74 10.82 -10.06 4.08
N SER A 75 11.55 -10.67 3.16
CA SER A 75 12.59 -11.65 3.47
C SER A 75 13.64 -11.70 2.38
N GLY A 76 14.90 -11.76 2.77
CA GLY A 76 16.00 -11.86 1.79
C GLY A 76 16.19 -10.66 0.87
N GLY A 77 15.65 -9.49 1.24
CA GLY A 77 15.71 -8.28 0.42
C GLY A 77 14.48 -8.04 -0.47
N GLU A 78 13.52 -8.94 -0.44
CA GLU A 78 12.33 -8.91 -1.31
C GLU A 78 11.03 -9.12 -0.53
N TRP A 79 9.93 -8.63 -1.09
CA TRP A 79 8.58 -8.86 -0.59
C TRP A 79 7.97 -10.10 -1.25
N GLY A 80 7.65 -11.12 -0.46
CA GLY A 80 6.92 -12.31 -0.89
C GLY A 80 5.46 -12.26 -0.43
N ALA A 81 4.53 -12.73 -1.26
CA ALA A 81 3.11 -12.82 -0.94
C ALA A 81 2.70 -14.26 -0.63
N ASP A 82 1.78 -14.44 0.32
CA ASP A 82 1.16 -15.74 0.60
C ASP A 82 0.23 -16.17 -0.56
N ASP A 83 -0.43 -15.19 -1.21
CA ASP A 83 -1.28 -15.41 -2.39
C ASP A 83 -0.86 -14.53 -3.57
N VAL A 84 -1.04 -15.05 -4.78
CA VAL A 84 -0.72 -14.34 -6.01
C VAL A 84 -1.76 -13.27 -6.30
N ILE A 85 -1.33 -12.02 -6.39
CA ILE A 85 -2.17 -10.93 -6.86
C ILE A 85 -1.90 -10.71 -8.35
N LYS A 86 -2.91 -10.93 -9.19
CA LYS A 86 -2.81 -10.73 -10.64
C LYS A 86 -3.27 -9.34 -11.03
N VAL A 87 -2.62 -8.78 -12.05
CA VAL A 87 -3.00 -7.53 -12.72
C VAL A 87 -3.11 -7.77 -14.23
N ASP A 88 -4.02 -7.06 -14.87
CA ASP A 88 -4.24 -7.08 -16.31
C ASP A 88 -3.92 -5.70 -16.95
N TYR A 89 -4.39 -5.47 -18.18
CA TYR A 89 -4.17 -4.22 -18.91
C TYR A 89 -4.88 -3.01 -18.31
N ARG A 90 -5.83 -3.22 -17.40
CA ARG A 90 -6.56 -2.14 -16.72
C ARG A 90 -5.83 -1.70 -15.46
N ASN A 91 -6.02 -0.43 -15.12
CA ASN A 91 -5.45 0.12 -13.90
C ASN A 91 -6.11 -0.52 -12.67
N ALA A 92 -5.30 -0.93 -11.72
CA ALA A 92 -5.75 -1.47 -10.46
C ALA A 92 -5.37 -0.54 -9.29
N SER A 93 -6.27 -0.43 -8.31
CA SER A 93 -6.03 0.34 -7.09
C SER A 93 -5.60 -0.59 -5.96
N PHE A 94 -4.51 -0.23 -5.33
CA PHE A 94 -3.91 -0.97 -4.23
C PHE A 94 -3.86 -0.13 -2.97
N PHE A 95 -4.04 -0.79 -1.83
CA PHE A 95 -3.85 -0.22 -0.51
C PHE A 95 -3.10 -1.23 0.34
N ALA A 96 -2.33 -0.73 1.30
CA ALA A 96 -1.68 -1.57 2.28
C ALA A 96 -1.76 -0.98 3.68
N TYR A 97 -1.58 -1.84 4.66
CA TYR A 97 -1.38 -1.46 6.04
C TYR A 97 -0.29 -2.33 6.68
N TYR A 98 0.28 -1.85 7.74
CA TYR A 98 1.35 -2.45 8.51
C TYR A 98 1.15 -2.15 10.01
N PRO A 99 1.43 -3.08 10.92
CA PRO A 99 1.74 -4.49 10.69
C PRO A 99 0.51 -5.32 10.29
N TYR A 100 0.74 -6.44 9.59
CA TYR A 100 -0.32 -7.37 9.20
C TYR A 100 -1.02 -7.99 10.41
N HIS A 101 -2.34 -8.07 10.31
CA HIS A 101 -3.19 -8.81 11.25
C HIS A 101 -4.03 -9.86 10.52
N THR A 102 -4.17 -11.02 11.12
CA THR A 102 -5.15 -12.00 10.64
C THR A 102 -6.56 -11.41 10.77
N ALA A 103 -7.39 -11.62 9.74
CA ALA A 103 -8.76 -11.07 9.69
C ALA A 103 -9.71 -11.80 10.66
N THR A 104 -9.43 -11.70 11.96
CA THR A 104 -10.20 -12.31 13.05
C THR A 104 -10.40 -11.33 14.20
N GLY A 105 -11.38 -11.56 15.06
CA GLY A 105 -11.65 -10.71 16.22
C GLY A 105 -11.88 -9.24 15.82
N ASN A 106 -11.14 -8.32 16.43
CA ASN A 106 -11.21 -6.90 16.14
C ASN A 106 -10.81 -6.54 14.70
N TYR A 107 -10.13 -7.43 14.00
CA TYR A 107 -9.65 -7.26 12.63
C TYR A 107 -10.48 -8.03 11.59
N ALA A 108 -11.61 -8.63 11.99
CA ALA A 108 -12.46 -9.44 11.08
C ALA A 108 -12.92 -8.66 9.83
N GLY A 109 -13.11 -7.34 9.92
CA GLY A 109 -13.47 -6.48 8.80
C GLY A 109 -12.45 -6.46 7.66
N LEU A 110 -11.19 -6.83 7.90
CA LEU A 110 -10.15 -6.87 6.87
C LEU A 110 -10.43 -7.94 5.79
N ALA A 111 -11.15 -9.00 6.13
CA ALA A 111 -11.50 -10.05 5.17
C ALA A 111 -12.47 -9.57 4.07
N GLY A 112 -13.26 -8.54 4.34
CA GLY A 112 -14.24 -8.00 3.39
C GLY A 112 -13.88 -6.63 2.83
N GLY A 113 -12.70 -6.09 3.14
CA GLY A 113 -12.29 -4.75 2.71
C GLY A 113 -13.17 -3.63 3.28
N THR A 114 -13.84 -3.89 4.38
CA THR A 114 -14.69 -2.91 5.06
C THR A 114 -13.89 -1.99 5.98
N THR A 115 -14.51 -0.94 6.45
CA THR A 115 -13.89 -0.03 7.41
C THR A 115 -13.51 -0.77 8.69
N LEU A 116 -12.26 -0.63 9.10
CA LEU A 116 -11.78 -1.12 10.38
C LEU A 116 -11.95 -0.01 11.43
N THR A 117 -12.62 -0.32 12.53
CA THR A 117 -12.72 0.60 13.67
C THR A 117 -11.61 0.27 14.66
N LEU A 118 -10.65 1.18 14.81
CA LEU A 118 -9.58 1.06 15.77
C LEU A 118 -10.04 1.61 17.14
N GLN A 119 -9.79 0.84 18.18
CA GLN A 119 -10.12 1.27 19.55
C GLN A 119 -8.96 2.07 20.14
N ALA A 120 -9.28 3.09 20.94
CA ALA A 120 -8.27 3.80 21.70
C ALA A 120 -7.60 2.82 22.68
N GLN A 121 -6.28 2.80 22.70
CA GLN A 121 -5.49 1.91 23.54
C GLN A 121 -4.27 2.59 24.12
N LEU A 122 -3.63 1.94 25.09
CA LEU A 122 -2.31 2.39 25.53
C LEU A 122 -1.32 2.28 24.39
N PHE A 123 -0.44 3.28 24.27
CA PHE A 123 0.56 3.28 23.21
C PHE A 123 1.46 2.02 23.30
N ASN A 124 1.45 1.26 22.23
CA ASN A 124 2.35 0.13 22.01
C ASN A 124 2.93 0.29 20.59
N ALA A 125 4.24 0.43 20.49
CA ALA A 125 4.91 0.62 19.20
C ALA A 125 4.70 -0.56 18.24
N GLY A 126 4.49 -1.79 18.74
CA GLY A 126 4.22 -2.98 17.93
C GLY A 126 2.79 -3.05 17.38
N GLU A 127 1.90 -2.17 17.84
CA GLU A 127 0.51 -2.09 17.42
C GLU A 127 0.17 -0.78 16.71
N ASP A 128 1.20 0.02 16.39
CA ASP A 128 1.03 1.26 15.65
C ASP A 128 0.79 0.96 14.17
N ILE A 129 -0.46 1.07 13.77
CA ILE A 129 -0.89 0.74 12.40
C ILE A 129 -0.60 1.91 11.48
N CYS A 130 0.15 1.63 10.41
CA CYS A 130 0.34 2.53 9.28
C CYS A 130 -0.47 2.04 8.09
N TYR A 131 -0.98 2.94 7.25
CA TYR A 131 -1.74 2.60 6.06
C TYR A 131 -1.49 3.60 4.92
N GLY A 132 -1.65 3.14 3.69
CA GLY A 132 -1.44 3.99 2.51
C GLY A 132 -1.95 3.38 1.22
N ALA A 133 -2.08 4.22 0.20
CA ALA A 133 -2.32 3.80 -1.17
C ALA A 133 -1.02 3.33 -1.82
N GLY A 134 -1.13 2.38 -2.74
CA GLY A 134 -0.02 1.93 -3.57
C GLY A 134 0.02 2.70 -4.89
N GLU A 135 1.21 3.03 -5.31
CA GLU A 135 1.51 3.64 -6.60
C GLU A 135 2.44 2.74 -7.39
N ALA A 136 2.39 2.80 -8.72
CA ALA A 136 3.34 2.04 -9.52
C ALA A 136 4.76 2.59 -9.33
N SER A 137 5.73 1.70 -9.22
CA SER A 137 7.14 2.09 -9.11
C SER A 137 7.55 2.94 -10.31
N GLY A 138 8.09 4.11 -10.03
CA GLY A 138 8.35 5.11 -11.05
C GLY A 138 7.15 5.98 -11.44
N GLY A 139 6.02 5.82 -10.75
CA GLY A 139 4.79 6.62 -10.93
C GLY A 139 3.78 6.02 -11.91
N GLY A 140 2.57 6.56 -11.87
CA GLY A 140 1.47 6.12 -12.74
C GLY A 140 0.64 4.98 -12.14
N PRO A 141 -0.29 4.40 -12.93
CA PRO A 141 -1.16 3.34 -12.48
C PRO A 141 -0.47 1.97 -12.46
N VAL A 142 -0.87 1.13 -11.52
CA VAL A 142 -0.45 -0.28 -11.49
C VAL A 142 -1.30 -1.09 -12.49
N SER A 143 -0.63 -1.80 -13.38
CA SER A 143 -1.26 -2.65 -14.40
C SER A 143 -0.26 -3.69 -14.90
N VAL A 144 -0.64 -4.49 -15.90
CA VAL A 144 0.29 -5.43 -16.56
C VAL A 144 1.51 -4.75 -17.17
N TYR A 145 1.41 -3.47 -17.53
CA TYR A 145 2.52 -2.69 -18.08
C TYR A 145 3.52 -2.26 -17.01
N ASN A 146 3.04 -2.03 -15.79
CA ASN A 146 3.88 -1.78 -14.62
C ASN A 146 3.27 -2.49 -13.39
N PRO A 147 3.62 -3.77 -13.16
CA PRO A 147 3.08 -4.56 -12.06
C PRO A 147 3.83 -4.37 -10.74
N PHE A 148 4.74 -3.41 -10.67
CA PHE A 148 5.53 -3.11 -9.49
C PHE A 148 4.84 -2.01 -8.67
N VAL A 149 4.53 -2.28 -7.41
CA VAL A 149 3.84 -1.35 -6.52
C VAL A 149 4.73 -0.91 -5.36
N GLU A 150 4.63 0.36 -5.00
CA GLU A 150 5.28 0.96 -3.84
C GLU A 150 4.22 1.53 -2.90
N PHE A 151 4.39 1.32 -1.60
CA PHE A 151 3.57 1.90 -0.55
C PHE A 151 4.40 2.91 0.25
N LEU A 152 4.52 4.11 -0.32
CA LEU A 152 5.35 5.17 0.24
C LEU A 152 4.53 6.12 1.13
N ASN A 153 5.18 6.63 2.19
CA ASN A 153 4.59 7.62 3.08
C ASN A 153 3.27 7.13 3.73
N MET A 154 3.23 5.87 4.16
CA MET A 154 2.08 5.32 4.87
C MET A 154 1.84 6.10 6.16
N LYS A 155 0.61 6.49 6.39
CA LYS A 155 0.19 7.33 7.53
C LYS A 155 -0.13 6.48 8.74
N HIS A 156 0.21 6.99 9.93
CA HIS A 156 -0.22 6.37 11.18
C HIS A 156 -1.73 6.47 11.36
N ALA A 157 -2.36 5.35 11.73
CA ALA A 157 -3.79 5.30 12.02
C ALA A 157 -4.10 5.84 13.43
N TYR A 158 -3.12 5.85 14.32
CA TYR A 158 -3.24 6.37 15.67
C TYR A 158 -2.54 7.72 15.83
N ALA A 159 -3.15 8.61 16.62
CA ALA A 159 -2.49 9.80 17.12
C ALA A 159 -2.01 9.55 18.55
N ARG A 160 -0.72 9.81 18.81
CA ARG A 160 -0.15 9.73 20.15
C ARG A 160 -0.38 11.02 20.92
N LEU A 161 -1.07 10.94 22.05
CA LEU A 161 -1.19 12.05 22.97
C LEU A 161 -0.27 11.82 24.17
N ARG A 162 0.65 12.77 24.44
CA ARG A 162 1.49 12.79 25.62
C ARG A 162 1.13 13.98 26.49
N LEU A 163 0.71 13.71 27.72
CA LEU A 163 0.44 14.74 28.70
C LEU A 163 1.59 14.80 29.72
N THR A 164 2.09 15.99 29.97
CA THR A 164 3.02 16.25 31.04
C THR A 164 2.35 17.15 32.06
N LEU A 165 2.14 16.63 33.25
CA LEU A 165 1.54 17.36 34.35
C LEU A 165 2.64 17.77 35.33
N THR A 166 2.73 19.05 35.61
CA THR A 166 3.67 19.61 36.58
C THR A 166 2.92 20.18 37.76
N ARG A 167 3.48 20.00 38.93
CA ARG A 167 2.90 20.62 40.14
C ARG A 167 3.07 22.13 40.06
N GLY A 168 2.01 22.86 40.30
CA GLY A 168 2.07 24.31 40.44
C GLY A 168 2.86 24.72 41.71
N GLU A 169 3.36 25.95 41.73
CA GLU A 169 4.17 26.48 42.85
C GLU A 169 3.45 26.46 44.21
N LYS A 170 2.13 26.62 44.19
CA LYS A 170 1.27 26.61 45.39
C LYS A 170 0.92 25.21 45.89
N PHE A 171 1.40 24.17 45.22
CA PHE A 171 1.09 22.80 45.63
C PHE A 171 2.06 22.33 46.72
N ASP A 172 1.51 21.83 47.83
CA ASP A 172 2.32 21.30 48.91
C ASP A 172 3.13 20.07 48.45
N LYS A 173 4.43 20.22 48.35
CA LYS A 173 5.35 19.19 47.84
C LYS A 173 5.44 17.96 48.75
N THR A 174 5.02 18.07 50.00
CA THR A 174 5.04 16.95 50.99
C THR A 174 3.84 16.03 50.80
N LYS A 175 2.80 16.46 50.12
CA LYS A 175 1.57 15.67 49.90
C LYS A 175 1.61 14.88 48.59
N LYS A 176 1.09 13.67 48.62
CA LYS A 176 0.88 12.89 47.39
C LYS A 176 -0.27 13.49 46.58
N CYS A 177 -0.07 13.63 45.27
CA CYS A 177 -1.10 14.00 44.34
C CYS A 177 -1.48 12.80 43.49
N ASN A 178 -2.71 12.40 43.54
CA ASN A 178 -3.26 11.33 42.69
C ASN A 178 -4.22 11.98 41.68
N ILE A 179 -3.97 11.76 40.41
CA ILE A 179 -4.87 12.15 39.33
C ILE A 179 -5.91 11.03 39.19
N GLN A 180 -7.17 11.33 39.45
CA GLN A 180 -8.24 10.34 39.37
C GLN A 180 -8.82 10.23 37.96
N ASN A 181 -8.99 11.37 37.27
CA ASN A 181 -9.57 11.39 35.93
C ASN A 181 -8.95 12.51 35.08
N ILE A 182 -8.79 12.24 33.79
CA ILE A 182 -8.48 13.23 32.76
C ILE A 182 -9.55 13.07 31.67
N THR A 183 -10.29 14.13 31.39
CA THR A 183 -11.31 14.12 30.35
C THR A 183 -10.93 15.09 29.25
N PHE A 184 -10.95 14.63 28.01
CA PHE A 184 -10.80 15.44 26.80
C PHE A 184 -12.19 15.71 26.22
N LYS A 185 -12.44 16.94 25.83
CA LYS A 185 -13.69 17.34 25.16
C LYS A 185 -13.37 17.92 23.81
#